data_997922908764bd5a7bb409e81c1fd45e
#
_entry.id   997922908764bd5a7bb409e81c1fd45e
#
_cell.length_a   1.000
_cell.length_b   1.000
_cell.length_c   1.000
_cell.angle_alpha   90.00
_cell.angle_beta   90.00
_cell.angle_gamma   90.00
#
_symmetry.space_group_name_H-M   'P 1'
#
loop_
_entity.id
_entity.type
_entity.pdbx_description
1 polymer ?
#
loop_
_entity_poly.entity_id
_entity_poly.type
_entity_poly.pdbx_seq_one_letter_code
_entity_poly.pdbx_strand_id
1 'polypeptide(L)'
;MINAGLNLGGVKVFTTDNRGFTPEEIAERAIEKIIYVGDQSHPVITEQARAFKEHIKHVLVQYLREAQESERITICAKLSQAGHPEIAKLIGDL
;
A
#
# COMPACT_ATOMS: atom_id res chain seq x y z
N MET A 1 7.97 -6.12 14.62
CA MET A 1 7.04 -6.36 14.60
C MET A 1 6.47 -6.98 14.39
N ILE A 2 6.36 -7.01 14.14
CA ILE A 2 5.30 -7.33 13.98
C ILE A 2 4.88 -8.45 13.92
N ASN A 3 4.68 -9.15 14.18
CA ASN A 3 4.16 -10.18 14.31
C ASN A 3 4.01 -10.93 13.72
N ALA A 4 4.57 -11.30 13.60
CA ALA A 4 4.00 -11.63 13.06
C ALA A 4 3.48 -11.78 12.67
N GLY A 5 3.44 -12.71 12.32
CA GLY A 5 2.37 -12.13 11.71
C GLY A 5 2.06 -10.95 12.50
N LEU A 6 2.68 -9.97 12.12
CA LEU A 6 2.41 -8.73 12.79
C LEU A 6 0.93 -8.46 12.77
N ASN A 7 0.37 -8.31 13.94
CA ASN A 7 -1.04 -8.01 14.08
C ASN A 7 -1.18 -6.70 14.83
N LEU A 8 -1.51 -5.66 14.13
CA LEU A 8 -1.68 -4.33 14.69
C LEU A 8 -3.16 -4.04 14.79
N GLY A 9 -3.74 -4.27 15.97
CA GLY A 9 -5.14 -3.99 16.17
C GLY A 9 -6.05 -4.71 15.18
N GLY A 10 -5.73 -5.94 14.87
CA GLY A 10 -6.50 -6.71 13.91
C GLY A 10 -6.03 -6.60 12.47
N VAL A 11 -5.07 -5.73 12.22
CA VAL A 11 -4.48 -5.62 10.89
C VAL A 11 -3.40 -6.68 10.73
N LYS A 12 -3.54 -7.51 9.73
CA LYS A 12 -2.55 -8.53 9.42
C LYS A 12 -1.71 -8.09 8.24
N VAL A 13 -0.42 -8.29 8.34
CA VAL A 13 0.50 -8.05 7.25
C VAL A 13 0.76 -9.37 6.57
N PHE A 14 0.43 -9.45 5.29
CA PHE A 14 0.70 -10.62 4.48
C PHE A 14 1.80 -10.26 3.50
N THR A 15 2.75 -11.16 3.37
CA THR A 15 3.83 -10.96 2.41
C THR A 15 3.86 -12.13 1.44
N THR A 16 4.40 -11.85 0.27
CA THR A 16 4.77 -12.88 -0.68
C THR A 16 6.24 -13.18 -0.46
N ASP A 17 6.83 -14.02 -1.30
CA ASP A 17 8.23 -14.44 -1.12
C ASP A 17 9.19 -13.26 -1.03
N ASN A 18 9.58 -12.91 0.19
CA ASN A 18 10.56 -11.87 0.48
C ASN A 18 10.18 -10.48 -0.03
N ARG A 19 8.91 -10.24 -0.28
CA ARG A 19 8.43 -8.91 -0.65
C ARG A 19 7.05 -8.67 -0.06
N GLY A 20 6.69 -7.41 0.09
CA GLY A 20 5.32 -7.05 0.44
C GLY A 20 4.44 -7.04 -0.81
N PHE A 21 3.20 -6.66 -0.62
CA PHE A 21 2.27 -6.49 -1.73
C PHE A 21 2.67 -5.29 -2.58
N THR A 22 2.46 -5.41 -3.88
CA THR A 22 2.67 -4.29 -4.79
C THR A 22 1.53 -3.28 -4.66
N PRO A 23 1.74 -2.03 -5.12
CA PRO A 23 0.65 -1.07 -5.17
C PRO A 23 -0.58 -1.58 -5.92
N GLU A 24 -0.37 -2.33 -7.00
CA GLU A 24 -1.47 -2.92 -7.76
C GLU A 24 -2.27 -3.91 -6.93
N GLU A 25 -1.58 -4.75 -6.19
CA GLU A 25 -2.23 -5.74 -5.33
C GLU A 25 -3.01 -5.06 -4.20
N ILE A 26 -2.43 -4.02 -3.61
CA ILE A 26 -3.09 -3.28 -2.54
C ILE A 26 -4.30 -2.53 -3.08
N ALA A 27 -4.18 -1.93 -4.26
CA ALA A 27 -5.29 -1.22 -4.88
C ALA A 27 -6.46 -2.16 -5.18
N GLU A 28 -6.17 -3.37 -5.64
CA GLU A 28 -7.21 -4.36 -5.90
C GLU A 28 -7.96 -4.70 -4.62
N ARG A 29 -7.25 -4.91 -3.53
CA ARG A 29 -7.85 -5.20 -2.23
C ARG A 29 -8.68 -4.03 -1.73
N ALA A 30 -8.20 -2.81 -1.94
CA ALA A 30 -8.90 -1.61 -1.51
C ALA A 30 -10.22 -1.45 -2.26
N ILE A 31 -10.20 -1.66 -3.57
CA ILE A 31 -11.41 -1.57 -4.40
C ILE A 31 -12.44 -2.61 -3.97
N GLU A 32 -12.01 -3.82 -3.71
CA GLU A 32 -12.90 -4.88 -3.26
C GLU A 32 -13.56 -4.52 -1.93
N LYS A 33 -12.79 -3.90 -1.05
CA LYS A 33 -13.32 -3.45 0.24
C LYS A 33 -14.32 -2.32 0.07
N ILE A 34 -14.06 -1.41 -0.83
CA ILE A 34 -14.97 -0.30 -1.13
C ILE A 34 -16.29 -0.85 -1.66
N ILE A 35 -16.22 -1.82 -2.58
CA ILE A 35 -17.42 -2.44 -3.13
C ILE A 35 -18.20 -3.16 -2.03
N TYR A 36 -17.49 -3.89 -1.16
CA TYR A 36 -18.13 -4.58 -0.04
C TYR A 36 -18.87 -3.62 0.88
N VAL A 37 -18.22 -2.51 1.25
CA VAL A 37 -18.84 -1.51 2.13
C VAL A 37 -20.05 -0.88 1.45
N GLY A 38 -19.96 -0.62 0.14
CA GLY A 38 -21.07 -0.08 -0.63
C GLY A 38 -22.27 -1.01 -0.65
N ASP A 39 -22.03 -2.31 -0.85
CA ASP A 39 -23.09 -3.31 -0.82
C ASP A 39 -23.84 -3.32 0.49
N GLN A 40 -23.15 -3.03 1.59
CA GLN A 40 -23.75 -3.02 2.91
C GLN A 40 -24.53 -1.74 3.22
N SER A 41 -24.13 -0.61 2.62
CA SER A 41 -24.61 0.70 3.06
C SER A 41 -25.09 1.60 1.95
N HIS A 42 -24.43 1.57 0.81
CA HIS A 42 -24.65 2.55 -0.26
C HIS A 42 -24.59 1.88 -1.63
N PRO A 43 -25.71 1.27 -2.08
CA PRO A 43 -25.73 0.59 -3.37
C PRO A 43 -25.29 1.46 -4.55
N VAL A 44 -25.58 2.75 -4.50
CA VAL A 44 -25.16 3.67 -5.57
C VAL A 44 -23.64 3.76 -5.64
N ILE A 45 -22.98 3.82 -4.49
CA ILE A 45 -21.52 3.85 -4.44
C ILE A 45 -20.95 2.55 -5.00
N THR A 46 -21.57 1.43 -4.67
CA THR A 46 -21.15 0.13 -5.17
C THR A 46 -21.25 0.07 -6.70
N GLU A 47 -22.36 0.53 -7.25
CA GLU A 47 -22.53 0.56 -8.71
C GLU A 47 -21.46 1.40 -9.37
N GLN A 48 -21.19 2.57 -8.81
CA GLN A 48 -20.16 3.46 -9.34
C GLN A 48 -18.78 2.85 -9.24
N ALA A 49 -18.48 2.23 -8.11
CA ALA A 49 -17.19 1.57 -7.93
C ALA A 49 -16.99 0.45 -8.93
N ARG A 50 -18.04 -0.32 -9.23
CA ARG A 50 -17.95 -1.37 -10.24
C ARG A 50 -17.80 -0.82 -11.64
N ALA A 51 -18.54 0.25 -11.95
CA ALA A 51 -18.51 0.84 -13.29
C ALA A 51 -17.17 1.48 -13.60
N PHE A 52 -16.54 2.09 -12.60
CA PHE A 52 -15.29 2.81 -12.78
C PHE A 52 -14.11 2.14 -12.10
N LYS A 53 -14.24 0.86 -11.84
CA LYS A 53 -13.24 0.10 -11.08
C LYS A 53 -11.81 0.32 -11.56
N GLU A 54 -11.59 0.21 -12.86
CA GLU A 54 -10.23 0.32 -13.40
C GLU A 54 -9.68 1.73 -13.29
N HIS A 55 -10.53 2.74 -13.45
CA HIS A 55 -10.10 4.12 -13.28
C HIS A 55 -9.74 4.41 -11.84
N ILE A 56 -10.58 3.96 -10.92
CA ILE A 56 -10.34 4.15 -9.48
C ILE A 56 -9.07 3.43 -9.07
N LYS A 57 -8.90 2.20 -9.55
CA LYS A 57 -7.71 1.42 -9.25
C LYS A 57 -6.46 2.13 -9.74
N HIS A 58 -6.50 2.71 -10.93
CA HIS A 58 -5.37 3.44 -11.48
C HIS A 58 -4.96 4.60 -10.57
N VAL A 59 -5.94 5.37 -10.09
CA VAL A 59 -5.68 6.47 -9.17
C VAL A 59 -5.07 5.96 -7.87
N LEU A 60 -5.63 4.88 -7.32
CA LEU A 60 -5.10 4.29 -6.07
C LEU A 60 -3.66 3.84 -6.24
N VAL A 61 -3.36 3.19 -7.37
CA VAL A 61 -1.99 2.75 -7.65
C VAL A 61 -1.02 3.92 -7.66
N GLN A 62 -1.40 5.01 -8.31
CA GLN A 62 -0.54 6.19 -8.37
C GLN A 62 -0.22 6.75 -7.00
N TYR A 63 -1.23 6.88 -6.14
CA TYR A 63 -1.01 7.39 -4.78
C TYR A 63 -0.26 6.41 -3.90
N LEU A 64 -0.47 5.11 -4.09
CA LEU A 64 0.28 4.11 -3.34
C LEU A 64 1.75 4.13 -3.74
N ARG A 65 2.07 4.33 -5.02
CA ARG A 65 3.45 4.48 -5.46
C ARG A 65 4.08 5.73 -4.89
N GLU A 66 3.33 6.82 -4.83
CA GLU A 66 3.81 8.05 -4.24
C GLU A 66 4.10 7.87 -2.75
N ALA A 67 3.23 7.19 -2.02
CA ALA A 67 3.45 6.91 -0.61
C ALA A 67 4.68 6.04 -0.40
N GLN A 68 4.86 5.05 -1.25
CA GLN A 68 6.01 4.14 -1.20
C GLN A 68 7.31 4.91 -1.42
N GLU A 69 7.34 5.78 -2.40
CA GLU A 69 8.51 6.59 -2.69
C GLU A 69 8.79 7.59 -1.58
N SER A 70 7.74 8.21 -1.07
CA SER A 70 7.87 9.14 0.05
C SER A 70 8.47 8.47 1.28
N GLU A 71 8.06 7.26 1.59
CA GLU A 71 8.62 6.50 2.70
C GLU A 71 10.07 6.14 2.47
N ARG A 72 10.43 5.77 1.24
CA ARG A 72 11.83 5.50 0.90
C ARG A 72 12.71 6.70 1.15
N ILE A 73 12.24 7.88 0.76
CA ILE A 73 12.99 9.11 0.96
C ILE A 73 13.22 9.33 2.46
N THR A 74 12.20 9.12 3.27
CA THR A 74 12.31 9.27 4.72
C THR A 74 13.33 8.28 5.28
N ILE A 75 13.25 7.03 4.88
CA ILE A 75 14.16 5.99 5.37
C ILE A 75 15.59 6.31 4.97
N CYS A 76 15.80 6.71 3.71
CA CYS A 76 17.13 7.07 3.23
C CYS A 76 17.71 8.25 4.01
N ALA A 77 16.89 9.26 4.29
CA ALA A 77 17.34 10.41 5.06
C ALA A 77 17.76 10.00 6.48
N LYS A 78 16.94 9.16 7.12
CA LYS A 78 17.26 8.71 8.48
C LYS A 78 18.50 7.85 8.53
N LEU A 79 18.69 6.98 7.55
CA LEU A 79 19.89 6.16 7.47
C LEU A 79 21.14 6.99 7.23
N SER A 80 21.06 7.98 6.35
CA SER A 80 22.17 8.87 6.09
C SER A 80 22.54 9.67 7.34
N GLN A 81 21.54 10.20 8.04
CA GLN A 81 21.76 10.94 9.27
C GLN A 81 22.35 10.09 10.38
N ALA A 82 22.04 8.80 10.37
CA ALA A 82 22.57 7.86 11.34
C ALA A 82 23.97 7.35 10.98
N GLY A 83 24.53 7.80 9.86
CA GLY A 83 25.88 7.42 9.46
C GLY A 83 25.93 6.18 8.57
N HIS A 84 24.84 5.86 7.89
CA HIS A 84 24.77 4.68 7.02
C HIS A 84 24.39 5.05 5.59
N PRO A 85 25.20 5.90 4.91
CA PRO A 85 24.86 6.35 3.57
C PRO A 85 24.85 5.22 2.54
N GLU A 86 25.65 4.17 2.76
CA GLU A 86 25.70 3.03 1.83
C GLU A 86 24.40 2.24 1.86
N ILE A 87 23.85 2.05 3.07
CA ILE A 87 22.57 1.37 3.24
C ILE A 87 21.45 2.24 2.68
N ALA A 88 21.54 3.56 2.92
CA ALA A 88 20.57 4.50 2.38
C ALA A 88 20.50 4.41 0.86
N LYS A 89 21.64 4.32 0.20
CA LYS A 89 21.70 4.21 -1.24
C LYS A 89 21.05 2.92 -1.73
N LEU A 90 21.29 1.83 -1.02
CA LEU A 90 20.69 0.54 -1.35
C LEU A 90 19.16 0.63 -1.31
N ILE A 91 18.62 1.28 -0.29
CA ILE A 91 17.18 1.49 -0.16
C ILE A 91 16.65 2.39 -1.27
N GLY A 92 17.38 3.45 -1.57
CA GLY A 92 16.97 4.41 -2.61
C GLY A 92 16.93 3.81 -4.02
N ASP A 93 17.70 2.75 -4.25
CA ASP A 93 17.79 2.10 -5.55
C ASP A 93 16.75 0.98 -5.72
N LEU A 94 15.87 0.79 -4.76
CA LEU A 94 14.85 -0.26 -4.85
C LEU A 94 13.86 -0.06 -6.00
#